data_c78f6badf008e122cf1af0c81aa61396
#
_entry.id   c78f6badf008e122cf1af0c81aa61396
#
_cell.length_a   1.000
_cell.length_b   1.000
_cell.length_c   1.000
_cell.angle_alpha   90.00
_cell.angle_beta   90.00
_cell.angle_gamma   90.00
#
_symmetry.space_group_name_H-M   'P 1'
#
loop_
_entity.id
_entity.type
_entity.pdbx_description
1 polymer ?
#
loop_
_entity_poly.entity_id
_entity_poly.type
_entity_poly.pdbx_seq_one_letter_code
_entity_poly.pdbx_strand_id
1 'polypeptide(L)'
;MTYFINNYNQKIVYKYIKGKSPGIVFIHGLSSDMNGEKALSIEKYAKKRGFSFLRFDCRGHGKSYGKFEDFTIQDWKKDLFDMLDYITKGSQILVGSSMGGWLMLLAAKSRKSRIAGLIGLAPAADFTSYLFKEFPKRTQNEINKK
;
A
#
# COMPACT_ATOMS: atom_id res chain seq x y z
N MET A 1 19.24 0.79 -2.93
CA MET A 1 17.80 0.62 -2.75
C MET A 1 17.59 0.18 -1.31
N THR A 2 16.70 0.83 -0.59
CA THR A 2 16.49 0.58 0.84
C THR A 2 15.41 -0.48 1.03
N TYR A 3 15.54 -1.31 2.06
CA TYR A 3 14.54 -2.32 2.39
C TYR A 3 14.36 -2.45 3.91
N PHE A 4 13.22 -2.94 4.30
CA PHE A 4 12.85 -3.33 5.66
C PHE A 4 12.66 -4.84 5.71
N ILE A 5 13.10 -5.49 6.77
CA ILE A 5 12.84 -6.92 7.03
C ILE A 5 11.76 -7.00 8.09
N ASN A 6 10.64 -7.57 7.73
CA ASN A 6 9.51 -7.74 8.64
C ASN A 6 9.71 -8.92 9.62
N ASN A 7 8.76 -9.11 10.52
CA ASN A 7 8.81 -10.17 11.55
C ASN A 7 8.78 -11.60 10.98
N TYR A 8 8.50 -11.75 9.69
CA TYR A 8 8.54 -13.04 8.98
C TYR A 8 9.85 -13.25 8.21
N ASN A 9 10.85 -12.42 8.46
CA ASN A 9 12.13 -12.41 7.72
C ASN A 9 11.94 -12.16 6.21
N GLN A 10 10.96 -11.35 5.84
CA GLN A 10 10.61 -11.05 4.46
C GLN A 10 10.92 -9.60 4.14
N LYS A 11 11.50 -9.37 2.98
CA LYS A 11 11.97 -8.05 2.51
C LYS A 11 10.81 -7.22 1.94
N ILE A 12 10.68 -5.97 2.42
CA ILE A 12 9.83 -4.93 1.84
C ILE A 12 10.76 -3.82 1.33
N VAL A 13 10.72 -3.57 0.02
CA VAL A 13 11.55 -2.54 -0.62
C VAL A 13 10.80 -1.21 -0.59
N TYR A 14 11.52 -0.15 -0.22
CA TYR A 14 10.92 1.18 -0.11
C TYR A 14 11.90 2.29 -0.48
N LYS A 15 11.37 3.49 -0.68
CA LYS A 15 12.11 4.74 -0.75
C LYS A 15 11.48 5.74 0.21
N TYR A 16 12.28 6.26 1.12
CA TYR A 16 11.87 7.28 2.07
C TYR A 16 12.70 8.55 1.90
N ILE A 17 12.02 9.68 1.87
CA ILE A 17 12.61 11.03 1.81
C ILE A 17 12.22 11.74 3.09
N LYS A 18 13.22 12.16 3.85
CA LYS A 18 12.99 12.96 5.06
C LYS A 18 12.48 14.35 4.69
N GLY A 19 11.58 14.89 5.50
CA GLY A 19 11.02 16.22 5.30
C GLY A 19 10.07 16.61 6.43
N LYS A 20 9.33 17.69 6.24
CA LYS A 20 8.37 18.20 7.23
C LYS A 20 7.11 17.34 7.33
N SER A 21 6.44 17.44 8.47
CA SER A 21 5.15 16.82 8.74
C SER A 21 3.98 17.72 8.27
N PRO A 22 2.79 17.16 7.92
CA PRO A 22 2.55 15.74 7.80
C PRO A 22 3.32 15.13 6.61
N GLY A 23 3.77 13.87 6.75
CA GLY A 23 4.40 13.16 5.65
C GLY A 23 3.37 12.66 4.63
N ILE A 24 3.84 12.22 3.47
CA ILE A 24 3.01 11.63 2.42
C ILE A 24 3.45 10.19 2.20
N VAL A 25 2.51 9.25 2.21
CA VAL A 25 2.74 7.83 1.91
C VAL A 25 1.93 7.44 0.67
N PHE A 26 2.61 7.01 -0.38
CA PHE A 26 1.96 6.50 -1.58
C PHE A 26 1.85 4.98 -1.52
N ILE A 27 0.65 4.47 -1.83
CA ILE A 27 0.31 3.05 -1.81
C ILE A 27 -0.16 2.66 -3.21
N HIS A 28 0.58 1.78 -3.88
CA HIS A 28 0.31 1.37 -5.26
C HIS A 28 -0.91 0.45 -5.39
N GLY A 29 -1.38 0.25 -6.61
CA GLY A 29 -2.48 -0.65 -6.96
C GLY A 29 -2.03 -2.09 -7.18
N LEU A 30 -3.02 -2.97 -7.42
CA LEU A 30 -2.79 -4.37 -7.76
C LEU A 30 -1.95 -4.48 -9.04
N SER A 31 -1.03 -5.44 -9.07
CA SER A 31 -0.11 -5.67 -10.21
C SER A 31 0.69 -4.43 -10.63
N SER A 32 0.92 -3.49 -9.71
CA SER A 32 1.72 -2.29 -9.90
C SER A 32 2.92 -2.30 -8.95
N ASP A 33 3.71 -1.24 -8.95
CA ASP A 33 4.84 -1.08 -8.05
C ASP A 33 5.00 0.39 -7.60
N MET A 34 6.02 0.63 -6.77
CA MET A 34 6.31 1.96 -6.23
C MET A 34 6.92 2.93 -7.26
N ASN A 35 7.23 2.51 -8.49
CA ASN A 35 7.88 3.34 -9.50
C ASN A 35 6.93 3.84 -10.60
N GLY A 36 5.62 3.57 -10.47
CA GLY A 36 4.63 4.07 -11.40
C GLY A 36 4.56 5.61 -11.44
N GLU A 37 4.04 6.16 -12.54
CA GLU A 37 3.98 7.62 -12.79
C GLU A 37 3.34 8.41 -11.65
N LYS A 38 2.25 7.88 -11.07
CA LYS A 38 1.55 8.52 -9.93
C LYS A 38 2.48 8.69 -8.74
N ALA A 39 3.22 7.62 -8.37
CA ALA A 39 4.17 7.64 -7.27
C ALA A 39 5.29 8.66 -7.50
N LEU A 40 5.86 8.67 -8.70
CA LEU A 40 6.95 9.58 -9.08
C LEU A 40 6.50 11.04 -9.13
N SER A 41 5.29 11.30 -9.63
CA SER A 41 4.71 12.65 -9.65
C SER A 41 4.48 13.21 -8.25
N ILE A 42 3.97 12.38 -7.33
CA ILE A 42 3.76 12.77 -5.93
C ILE A 42 5.10 12.94 -5.21
N GLU A 43 6.10 12.08 -5.48
CA GLU A 43 7.46 12.24 -4.97
C GLU A 43 8.05 13.60 -5.37
N LYS A 44 7.92 13.97 -6.66
CA LYS A 44 8.38 15.27 -7.17
C LYS A 44 7.71 16.45 -6.46
N TYR A 45 6.40 16.37 -6.25
CA TYR A 45 5.64 17.37 -5.49
C TYR A 45 6.13 17.46 -4.05
N ALA A 46 6.24 16.32 -3.35
CA ALA A 46 6.68 16.27 -1.96
C ALA A 46 8.08 16.90 -1.79
N LYS A 47 9.02 16.55 -2.66
CA LYS A 47 10.37 17.15 -2.70
C LYS A 47 10.32 18.66 -2.87
N LYS A 48 9.56 19.14 -3.87
CA LYS A 48 9.43 20.58 -4.13
C LYS A 48 8.87 21.34 -2.95
N ARG A 49 7.98 20.74 -2.17
CA ARG A 49 7.33 21.35 -1.00
C ARG A 49 8.03 21.04 0.33
N GLY A 50 9.07 20.21 0.32
CA GLY A 50 9.83 19.83 1.51
C GLY A 50 9.11 18.89 2.46
N PHE A 51 8.08 18.15 2.00
CA PHE A 51 7.39 17.14 2.79
C PHE A 51 8.20 15.84 2.86
N SER A 52 8.10 15.11 3.97
CA SER A 52 8.55 13.73 3.97
C SER A 52 7.67 12.89 3.04
N PHE A 53 8.29 11.90 2.38
CA PHE A 53 7.59 11.07 1.40
C PHE A 53 8.06 9.64 1.49
N LEU A 54 7.12 8.70 1.48
CA LEU A 54 7.36 7.28 1.42
C LEU A 54 6.61 6.66 0.24
N ARG A 55 7.27 5.78 -0.49
CA ARG A 55 6.68 4.81 -1.40
C ARG A 55 7.34 3.45 -1.22
N PHE A 56 6.63 2.37 -1.41
CA PHE A 56 7.11 1.02 -1.17
C PHE A 56 6.41 0.01 -2.08
N ASP A 57 7.04 -1.13 -2.27
CA ASP A 57 6.45 -2.28 -2.93
C ASP A 57 5.85 -3.21 -1.87
N CYS A 58 4.55 -3.50 -1.95
CA CYS A 58 3.96 -4.56 -1.15
C CYS A 58 4.63 -5.91 -1.51
N ARG A 59 4.68 -6.86 -0.57
CA ARG A 59 5.18 -8.22 -0.87
C ARG A 59 4.47 -8.82 -2.09
N GLY A 60 5.18 -9.58 -2.90
CA GLY A 60 4.67 -10.10 -4.17
C GLY A 60 4.60 -9.07 -5.31
N HIS A 61 5.06 -7.82 -5.09
CA HIS A 61 5.11 -6.76 -6.08
C HIS A 61 6.51 -6.17 -6.19
N GLY A 62 6.83 -5.63 -7.36
CA GLY A 62 8.06 -4.91 -7.63
C GLY A 62 9.31 -5.71 -7.23
N LYS A 63 10.07 -5.20 -6.26
CA LYS A 63 11.32 -5.82 -5.77
C LYS A 63 11.20 -6.35 -4.33
N SER A 64 10.01 -6.36 -3.76
CA SER A 64 9.74 -6.96 -2.46
C SER A 64 9.66 -8.48 -2.54
N TYR A 65 9.67 -9.14 -1.39
CA TYR A 65 9.74 -10.60 -1.26
C TYR A 65 8.49 -11.31 -1.82
N GLY A 66 8.71 -12.50 -2.40
CA GLY A 66 7.70 -13.48 -2.77
C GLY A 66 7.04 -13.23 -4.12
N LYS A 67 6.08 -14.08 -4.46
CA LYS A 67 5.28 -13.97 -5.68
C LYS A 67 3.90 -13.40 -5.34
N PHE A 68 3.26 -12.79 -6.32
CA PHE A 68 1.94 -12.17 -6.15
C PHE A 68 0.90 -13.12 -5.55
N GLU A 69 0.85 -14.36 -6.02
CA GLU A 69 -0.09 -15.38 -5.59
C GLU A 69 0.09 -15.87 -4.14
N ASP A 70 1.23 -15.55 -3.51
CA ASP A 70 1.54 -15.96 -2.13
C ASP A 70 0.87 -15.05 -1.08
N PHE A 71 0.27 -13.93 -1.48
CA PHE A 71 -0.17 -12.88 -0.55
C PHE A 71 -1.63 -12.50 -0.74
N THR A 72 -2.20 -11.96 0.34
CA THR A 72 -3.57 -11.50 0.44
C THR A 72 -3.63 -10.00 0.76
N ILE A 73 -4.82 -9.42 0.69
CA ILE A 73 -5.08 -8.04 1.17
C ILE A 73 -4.66 -7.86 2.64
N GLN A 74 -4.80 -8.90 3.48
CA GLN A 74 -4.39 -8.83 4.88
C GLN A 74 -2.86 -8.73 5.02
N ASP A 75 -2.11 -9.38 4.14
CA ASP A 75 -0.65 -9.31 4.13
C ASP A 75 -0.19 -7.92 3.66
N TRP A 76 -0.76 -7.39 2.60
CA TRP A 76 -0.44 -6.05 2.10
C TRP A 76 -0.86 -4.95 3.08
N LYS A 77 -1.95 -5.14 3.83
CA LYS A 77 -2.30 -4.27 4.96
C LYS A 77 -1.21 -4.27 6.03
N LYS A 78 -0.65 -5.43 6.37
CA LYS A 78 0.48 -5.53 7.33
C LYS A 78 1.72 -4.81 6.79
N ASP A 79 2.02 -4.95 5.49
CA ASP A 79 3.14 -4.23 4.87
C ASP A 79 2.99 -2.72 5.02
N LEU A 80 1.78 -2.18 4.79
CA LEU A 80 1.51 -0.75 5.04
C LEU A 80 1.67 -0.38 6.51
N PHE A 81 1.23 -1.24 7.45
CA PHE A 81 1.41 -0.98 8.87
C PHE A 81 2.89 -0.96 9.26
N ASP A 82 3.69 -1.90 8.77
CA ASP A 82 5.14 -1.91 8.99
C ASP A 82 5.79 -0.62 8.49
N MET A 83 5.40 -0.15 7.32
CA MET A 83 5.88 1.12 6.77
C MET A 83 5.50 2.33 7.62
N LEU A 84 4.26 2.37 8.11
CA LEU A 84 3.80 3.44 8.99
C LEU A 84 4.49 3.42 10.35
N ASP A 85 4.62 2.23 10.95
CA ASP A 85 5.05 2.07 12.33
C ASP A 85 6.59 2.16 12.49
N TYR A 86 7.34 1.65 11.51
CA TYR A 86 8.81 1.55 11.60
C TYR A 86 9.59 2.52 10.70
N ILE A 87 9.01 2.98 9.59
CA ILE A 87 9.74 3.82 8.63
C ILE A 87 9.36 5.29 8.75
N THR A 88 8.06 5.59 8.92
CA THR A 88 7.60 6.99 9.03
C THR A 88 7.48 7.45 10.47
N LYS A 89 7.51 8.78 10.67
CA LYS A 89 7.29 9.41 11.97
C LYS A 89 6.15 10.44 11.89
N GLY A 90 5.41 10.59 12.99
CA GLY A 90 4.29 11.52 13.07
C GLY A 90 3.11 11.15 12.17
N SER A 91 2.22 12.10 11.93
CA SER A 91 1.03 11.88 11.10
C SER A 91 1.35 11.90 9.60
N GLN A 92 0.61 11.13 8.83
CA GLN A 92 0.81 10.93 7.40
C GLN A 92 -0.47 11.23 6.61
N ILE A 93 -0.32 11.80 5.43
CA ILE A 93 -1.35 11.81 4.39
C ILE A 93 -1.14 10.57 3.54
N LEU A 94 -2.12 9.69 3.51
CA LEU A 94 -2.06 8.48 2.69
C LEU A 94 -2.66 8.76 1.31
N VAL A 95 -1.93 8.39 0.26
CA VAL A 95 -2.37 8.48 -1.13
C VAL A 95 -2.43 7.08 -1.70
N GLY A 96 -3.64 6.53 -1.83
CA GLY A 96 -3.87 5.16 -2.28
C GLY A 96 -4.46 5.09 -3.68
N SER A 97 -3.82 4.32 -4.57
CA SER A 97 -4.31 4.07 -5.92
C SER A 97 -4.94 2.68 -6.03
N SER A 98 -6.18 2.60 -6.55
CA SER A 98 -6.90 1.34 -6.75
C SER A 98 -6.93 0.49 -5.46
N MET A 99 -6.33 -0.72 -5.43
CA MET A 99 -6.14 -1.55 -4.24
C MET A 99 -5.46 -0.78 -3.10
N GLY A 100 -4.48 0.08 -3.41
CA GLY A 100 -3.83 0.93 -2.40
C GLY A 100 -4.82 1.86 -1.68
N GLY A 101 -5.90 2.27 -2.35
CA GLY A 101 -7.00 3.00 -1.73
C GLY A 101 -7.77 2.16 -0.69
N TRP A 102 -7.95 0.86 -0.93
CA TRP A 102 -8.53 -0.04 0.06
C TRP A 102 -7.61 -0.20 1.28
N LEU A 103 -6.31 -0.46 1.04
CA LEU A 103 -5.33 -0.56 2.13
C LEU A 103 -5.27 0.72 2.97
N MET A 104 -5.35 1.89 2.32
CA MET A 104 -5.42 3.21 2.95
C MET A 104 -6.61 3.31 3.93
N LEU A 105 -7.80 2.88 3.51
CA LEU A 105 -9.01 2.90 4.36
C LEU A 105 -8.88 1.94 5.55
N LEU A 106 -8.29 0.76 5.35
CA LEU A 106 -8.01 -0.19 6.43
C LEU A 106 -7.01 0.39 7.45
N ALA A 107 -5.98 1.10 6.97
CA ALA A 107 -5.02 1.77 7.83
C ALA A 107 -5.66 2.93 8.61
N ALA A 108 -6.51 3.73 7.98
CA ALA A 108 -7.23 4.82 8.62
C ALA A 108 -8.11 4.32 9.79
N LYS A 109 -8.73 3.15 9.64
CA LYS A 109 -9.51 2.52 10.71
C LYS A 109 -8.64 2.10 11.90
N SER A 110 -7.45 1.55 11.65
CA SER A 110 -6.61 0.91 12.66
C SER A 110 -5.48 1.79 13.21
N ARG A 111 -5.14 2.88 12.53
CA ARG A 111 -4.01 3.78 12.85
C ARG A 111 -4.44 5.25 12.85
N LYS A 112 -5.62 5.55 13.40
CA LYS A 112 -6.26 6.89 13.38
C LYS A 112 -5.30 8.02 13.79
N SER A 113 -4.53 7.83 14.84
CA SER A 113 -3.57 8.83 15.35
C SER A 113 -2.40 9.11 14.41
N ARG A 114 -2.15 8.23 13.45
CA ARG A 114 -1.08 8.36 12.46
C ARG A 114 -1.56 8.96 11.14
N ILE A 115 -2.85 9.28 10.98
CA ILE A 115 -3.45 9.69 9.72
C ILE A 115 -3.88 11.16 9.80
N ALA A 116 -3.26 12.01 8.99
CA ALA A 116 -3.60 13.42 8.82
C ALA A 116 -4.61 13.65 7.68
N GLY A 117 -4.67 12.75 6.71
CA GLY A 117 -5.58 12.85 5.57
C GLY A 117 -5.50 11.64 4.65
N LEU A 118 -6.51 11.51 3.79
CA LEU A 118 -6.64 10.42 2.83
C LEU A 118 -6.91 10.99 1.44
N ILE A 119 -6.21 10.51 0.42
CA ILE A 119 -6.43 10.83 -0.99
C ILE A 119 -6.56 9.52 -1.76
N GLY A 120 -7.73 9.27 -2.31
CA GLY A 120 -8.00 8.10 -3.15
C GLY A 120 -7.88 8.43 -4.63
N LEU A 121 -7.03 7.69 -5.34
CA LEU A 121 -6.92 7.74 -6.79
C LEU A 121 -7.63 6.51 -7.38
N ALA A 122 -8.90 6.67 -7.74
CA ALA A 122 -9.80 5.57 -8.12
C ALA A 122 -9.74 4.41 -7.10
N PRO A 123 -10.03 4.66 -5.80
CA PRO A 123 -9.92 3.65 -4.77
C PRO A 123 -10.90 2.50 -5.01
N ALA A 124 -10.40 1.27 -4.93
CA ALA A 124 -11.18 0.05 -5.18
C ALA A 124 -11.39 -0.72 -3.87
N ALA A 125 -12.19 -0.17 -2.95
CA ALA A 125 -12.51 -0.83 -1.70
C ALA A 125 -13.36 -2.08 -1.94
N ASP A 126 -12.97 -3.21 -1.29
CA ASP A 126 -13.71 -4.48 -1.34
C ASP A 126 -13.96 -5.02 -2.76
N PHE A 127 -13.06 -4.71 -3.71
CA PHE A 127 -13.24 -5.11 -5.12
C PHE A 127 -13.29 -6.63 -5.31
N THR A 128 -12.70 -7.41 -4.43
CA THR A 128 -12.70 -8.88 -4.50
C THR A 128 -14.10 -9.46 -4.36
N SER A 129 -14.97 -8.84 -3.54
CA SER A 129 -16.37 -9.25 -3.41
C SER A 129 -17.17 -9.00 -4.69
N TYR A 130 -16.86 -7.93 -5.41
CA TYR A 130 -17.48 -7.67 -6.71
C TYR A 130 -17.00 -8.65 -7.77
N LEU A 131 -15.69 -8.86 -7.88
CA LEU A 131 -15.12 -9.82 -8.82
C LEU A 131 -15.63 -11.25 -8.59
N PHE A 132 -15.78 -11.66 -7.32
CA PHE A 132 -16.30 -12.97 -6.99
C PHE A 132 -17.72 -13.18 -7.56
N LYS A 133 -18.58 -12.16 -7.51
CA LYS A 133 -19.95 -12.22 -8.04
C LYS A 133 -20.00 -12.34 -9.56
N GLU A 134 -18.99 -11.81 -10.26
CA GLU A 134 -18.88 -11.87 -11.72
C GLU A 134 -18.38 -13.24 -12.23
N PHE A 135 -17.81 -14.07 -11.37
CA PHE A 135 -17.36 -15.42 -11.78
C PHE A 135 -18.53 -16.35 -12.08
N PRO A 136 -18.38 -17.29 -13.03
CA PRO A 136 -19.35 -18.36 -13.24
C PRO A 136 -19.60 -19.14 -11.95
N LYS A 137 -20.81 -19.64 -11.75
CA LYS A 137 -21.21 -20.40 -10.53
C LYS A 137 -20.28 -21.56 -10.22
N ARG A 138 -19.79 -22.26 -11.25
CA ARG A 138 -18.80 -23.32 -11.07
C ARG A 138 -17.55 -22.82 -10.37
N THR A 139 -16.98 -21.70 -10.83
CA THR A 139 -15.77 -21.09 -10.25
C THR A 139 -16.03 -20.59 -8.83
N GLN A 140 -17.20 -19.95 -8.58
CA GLN A 140 -17.58 -19.54 -7.22
C GLN A 140 -17.63 -20.73 -6.26
N ASN A 141 -18.18 -21.85 -6.69
CA ASN A 141 -18.27 -23.07 -5.89
C ASN A 141 -16.89 -23.70 -5.62
N GLU A 142 -15.97 -23.64 -6.57
CA GLU A 142 -14.60 -24.12 -6.39
C GLU A 142 -13.82 -23.25 -5.38
N ILE A 143 -14.00 -21.93 -5.44
CA ILE A 143 -13.38 -20.99 -4.48
C ILE A 143 -13.90 -21.22 -3.06
N ASN A 144 -15.20 -21.44 -2.89
CA ASN A 144 -15.82 -21.64 -1.57
C ASN A 144 -15.47 -22.98 -0.90
N LYS A 145 -14.85 -23.92 -1.63
CA LYS A 145 -14.41 -25.21 -1.10
C LYS A 145 -13.01 -25.19 -0.47
N LYS A 146 -12.28 -24.09 -0.66
CA LYS A 146 -10.93 -23.88 -0.11
C LYS A 146 -10.99 -23.05 1.19
#